data_20019a6d768160ea23f8f13d425e7761
#
_entry.id   20019a6d768160ea23f8f13d425e7761
#
_cell.length_a   1.000
_cell.length_b   1.000
_cell.length_c   1.000
_cell.angle_alpha   90.00
_cell.angle_beta   90.00
_cell.angle_gamma   90.00
#
_symmetry.space_group_name_H-M   'P 1'
#
loop_
_entity.id
_entity.type
_entity.pdbx_description
1 polymer ?
#
loop_
_entity_poly.entity_id
_entity_poly.type
_entity_poly.pdbx_seq_one_letter_code
_entity_poly.pdbx_strand_id
1 'polypeptide(L)'
;YAKLIVRCGVNVQKGQEVLINCGLDQPEFVAMVVEEAYKAKAGKVTVNWNYQPLTKLHARYQTVKSLGTVREWEKAKLQHYVDTVPCRIHLISDDPDGLKGVNTAKLAKGRQLSYPILKPYSDARNGQEQWCGAAVPGVAWAKKLFPNLSKNQAVEKLWEAILSASRVLDGDPIENWAKHNENMANHCKYLNDLKIEKLHLFADNGTDLTVGLIAQGQFCGGGETTKSGVFFNPNIPTEECFISPKKG
;
A
#
# COMPACT_ATOMS: atom_id res chain seq x y z
N TYR A 1 -4.60 7.15 14.27
CA TYR A 1 -4.09 6.61 13.02
C TYR A 1 -4.90 5.40 12.56
N ALA A 2 -5.17 4.40 13.44
CA ALA A 2 -6.02 3.25 13.10
C ALA A 2 -7.40 3.67 12.57
N LYS A 3 -8.07 4.65 13.22
CA LYS A 3 -9.34 5.24 12.76
C LYS A 3 -9.21 5.81 11.34
N LEU A 4 -8.12 6.52 11.04
CA LEU A 4 -7.87 7.10 9.71
C LEU A 4 -7.76 6.01 8.63
N ILE A 5 -6.93 4.98 8.88
CA ILE A 5 -6.75 3.86 7.94
C ILE A 5 -8.08 3.17 7.62
N VAL A 6 -8.91 2.95 8.64
CA VAL A 6 -10.19 2.25 8.50
C VAL A 6 -11.26 3.12 7.84
N ARG A 7 -11.35 4.41 8.22
CA ARG A 7 -12.44 5.31 7.80
C ARG A 7 -12.16 6.06 6.50
N CYS A 8 -10.90 6.47 6.28
CA CYS A 8 -10.47 7.15 5.06
C CYS A 8 -9.67 6.22 4.15
N GLY A 9 -8.74 5.45 4.70
CA GLY A 9 -7.89 4.54 3.96
C GLY A 9 -8.71 3.56 3.14
N VAL A 10 -9.40 2.63 3.76
CA VAL A 10 -10.25 1.65 3.05
C VAL A 10 -11.74 1.96 3.12
N ASN A 11 -12.18 2.96 3.90
CA ASN A 11 -13.58 3.33 4.04
C ASN A 11 -14.49 2.11 4.20
N VAL A 12 -14.26 1.33 5.27
CA VAL A 12 -14.96 0.06 5.54
C VAL A 12 -16.47 0.24 5.47
N GLN A 13 -17.13 -0.57 4.65
CA GLN A 13 -18.58 -0.59 4.51
C GLN A 13 -19.23 -1.57 5.50
N LYS A 14 -20.46 -1.30 5.91
CA LYS A 14 -21.21 -2.16 6.85
C LYS A 14 -21.33 -3.59 6.30
N GLY A 15 -20.91 -4.57 7.10
CA GLY A 15 -20.95 -6.00 6.74
C GLY A 15 -19.84 -6.47 5.84
N GLN A 16 -18.95 -5.56 5.35
CA GLN A 16 -17.82 -5.91 4.48
C GLN A 16 -16.76 -6.72 5.23
N GLU A 17 -16.15 -7.67 4.56
CA GLU A 17 -14.95 -8.34 5.05
C GLU A 17 -13.72 -7.43 4.94
N VAL A 18 -12.82 -7.52 5.91
CA VAL A 18 -11.58 -6.75 5.96
C VAL A 18 -10.39 -7.71 6.04
N LEU A 19 -9.42 -7.52 5.14
CA LEU A 19 -8.17 -8.26 5.14
C LEU A 19 -7.04 -7.33 5.58
N ILE A 20 -6.35 -7.67 6.68
CA ILE A 20 -5.18 -6.93 7.15
C ILE A 20 -3.95 -7.78 6.86
N ASN A 21 -3.04 -7.28 6.03
CA ASN A 21 -1.74 -7.89 5.77
C ASN A 21 -0.68 -7.09 6.51
N CYS A 22 0.08 -7.72 7.39
CA CYS A 22 1.03 -7.02 8.27
C CYS A 22 2.22 -7.89 8.66
N GLY A 23 3.32 -7.24 9.05
CA GLY A 23 4.44 -7.88 9.74
C GLY A 23 4.13 -8.16 11.21
N LEU A 24 5.12 -8.72 11.93
CA LEU A 24 5.02 -9.04 13.37
C LEU A 24 5.47 -7.88 14.28
N ASP A 25 5.85 -6.73 13.70
CA ASP A 25 6.52 -5.65 14.44
C ASP A 25 5.60 -4.90 15.41
N GLN A 26 4.31 -4.71 15.05
CA GLN A 26 3.37 -3.84 15.78
C GLN A 26 2.01 -4.53 16.05
N PRO A 27 1.98 -5.66 16.78
CA PRO A 27 0.75 -6.43 16.98
C PRO A 27 -0.33 -5.64 17.76
N GLU A 28 0.06 -4.77 18.70
CA GLU A 28 -0.87 -3.93 19.44
C GLU A 28 -1.56 -2.92 18.52
N PHE A 29 -0.82 -2.33 17.59
CA PHE A 29 -1.41 -1.42 16.61
C PHE A 29 -2.35 -2.16 15.63
N VAL A 30 -1.99 -3.38 15.23
CA VAL A 30 -2.88 -4.25 14.42
C VAL A 30 -4.19 -4.50 15.17
N ALA A 31 -4.14 -4.77 16.49
CA ALA A 31 -5.35 -4.94 17.31
C ALA A 31 -6.22 -3.68 17.31
N MET A 32 -5.63 -2.48 17.37
CA MET A 32 -6.37 -1.21 17.26
C MET A 32 -7.06 -1.06 15.89
N VAL A 33 -6.39 -1.47 14.80
CA VAL A 33 -6.98 -1.44 13.46
C VAL A 33 -8.16 -2.42 13.33
N VAL A 34 -8.03 -3.62 13.91
CA VAL A 34 -9.12 -4.61 13.99
C VAL A 34 -10.32 -4.06 14.76
N GLU A 35 -10.07 -3.46 15.93
CA GLU A 35 -11.13 -2.83 16.74
C GLU A 35 -11.86 -1.73 15.98
N GLU A 36 -11.12 -0.82 15.33
CA GLU A 36 -11.71 0.25 14.51
C GLU A 36 -12.50 -0.31 13.31
N ALA A 37 -12.05 -1.40 12.69
CA ALA A 37 -12.80 -2.05 11.63
C ALA A 37 -14.16 -2.57 12.13
N TYR A 38 -14.22 -3.19 13.32
CA TYR A 38 -15.48 -3.61 13.92
C TYR A 38 -16.35 -2.42 14.36
N LYS A 39 -15.77 -1.34 14.87
CA LYS A 39 -16.51 -0.07 15.13
C LYS A 39 -17.07 0.53 13.84
N ALA A 40 -16.42 0.28 12.69
CA ALA A 40 -16.94 0.62 11.36
C ALA A 40 -18.00 -0.35 10.86
N LYS A 41 -18.39 -1.37 11.66
CA LYS A 41 -19.37 -2.41 11.33
C LYS A 41 -18.89 -3.38 10.25
N ALA A 42 -17.58 -3.67 10.20
CA ALA A 42 -17.06 -4.78 9.40
C ALA A 42 -17.76 -6.10 9.76
N GLY A 43 -18.02 -6.94 8.76
CA GLY A 43 -18.65 -8.25 8.96
C GLY A 43 -17.67 -9.26 9.55
N LYS A 44 -16.45 -9.28 9.03
CA LYS A 44 -15.35 -10.14 9.49
C LYS A 44 -14.01 -9.47 9.22
N VAL A 45 -13.10 -9.60 10.17
CA VAL A 45 -11.70 -9.14 9.99
C VAL A 45 -10.77 -10.35 10.02
N THR A 46 -9.95 -10.48 8.99
CA THR A 46 -8.93 -11.52 8.87
C THR A 46 -7.55 -10.87 8.86
N VAL A 47 -6.65 -11.29 9.76
CA VAL A 47 -5.27 -10.81 9.82
C VAL A 47 -4.34 -11.87 9.22
N ASN A 48 -3.61 -11.50 8.19
CA ASN A 48 -2.57 -12.30 7.56
C ASN A 48 -1.20 -11.80 8.05
N TRP A 49 -0.62 -12.50 8.99
CA TRP A 49 0.71 -12.20 9.50
C TRP A 49 1.79 -12.67 8.55
N ASN A 50 2.78 -11.81 8.30
CA ASN A 50 3.95 -12.11 7.49
C ASN A 50 5.23 -11.91 8.31
N TYR A 51 6.20 -12.80 8.08
CA TYR A 51 7.54 -12.65 8.65
C TYR A 51 8.56 -12.61 7.53
N GLN A 52 8.98 -11.43 7.16
CA GLN A 52 9.86 -11.16 6.01
C GLN A 52 11.12 -12.04 5.95
N PRO A 53 11.82 -12.37 7.07
CA PRO A 53 12.98 -13.27 7.02
C PRO A 53 12.72 -14.65 6.43
N LEU A 54 11.46 -15.16 6.46
CA LEU A 54 11.10 -16.43 5.81
C LEU A 54 11.30 -16.38 4.29
N THR A 55 11.20 -15.21 3.68
CA THR A 55 11.44 -15.03 2.23
C THR A 55 12.85 -15.47 1.84
N LYS A 56 13.85 -15.20 2.68
CA LYS A 56 15.24 -15.66 2.46
C LYS A 56 15.34 -17.19 2.50
N LEU A 57 14.64 -17.82 3.45
CA LEU A 57 14.59 -19.27 3.59
C LEU A 57 13.87 -19.91 2.40
N HIS A 58 12.73 -19.38 2.01
CA HIS A 58 12.01 -19.84 0.84
C HIS A 58 12.84 -19.71 -0.45
N ALA A 59 13.52 -18.58 -0.65
CA ALA A 59 14.41 -18.38 -1.78
C ALA A 59 15.59 -19.38 -1.79
N ARG A 60 16.14 -19.73 -0.60
CA ARG A 60 17.26 -20.66 -0.47
C ARG A 60 16.83 -22.10 -0.74
N TYR A 61 15.79 -22.57 -0.11
CA TYR A 61 15.46 -23.99 -0.03
C TYR A 61 14.42 -24.46 -1.06
N GLN A 62 13.51 -23.62 -1.50
CA GLN A 62 12.52 -24.01 -2.49
C GLN A 62 13.09 -23.99 -3.92
N THR A 63 12.58 -24.86 -4.80
CA THR A 63 12.84 -24.77 -6.24
C THR A 63 12.03 -23.66 -6.88
N VAL A 64 12.39 -23.23 -8.11
CA VAL A 64 11.60 -22.24 -8.88
C VAL A 64 10.17 -22.77 -9.11
N LYS A 65 10.02 -24.07 -9.39
CA LYS A 65 8.72 -24.72 -9.56
C LYS A 65 7.88 -24.60 -8.29
N SER A 66 8.47 -24.92 -7.13
CA SER A 66 7.77 -24.83 -5.84
C SER A 66 7.35 -23.39 -5.50
N LEU A 67 8.24 -22.40 -5.76
CA LEU A 67 7.94 -20.98 -5.57
C LEU A 67 6.80 -20.47 -6.46
N GLY A 68 6.66 -21.05 -7.66
CA GLY A 68 5.63 -20.68 -8.62
C GLY A 68 4.35 -21.51 -8.57
N THR A 69 4.29 -22.55 -7.71
CA THR A 69 3.10 -23.41 -7.59
C THR A 69 2.02 -22.69 -6.79
N VAL A 70 0.83 -22.57 -7.37
CA VAL A 70 -0.38 -22.12 -6.69
C VAL A 70 -1.25 -23.33 -6.39
N ARG A 71 -1.54 -23.58 -5.11
CA ARG A 71 -2.30 -24.73 -4.64
C ARG A 71 -3.81 -24.50 -4.75
N GLU A 72 -4.61 -25.56 -4.75
CA GLU A 72 -6.07 -25.43 -4.90
C GLU A 72 -6.71 -24.62 -3.76
N TRP A 73 -6.26 -24.78 -2.52
CA TRP A 73 -6.77 -23.98 -1.41
C TRP A 73 -6.44 -22.48 -1.55
N GLU A 74 -5.30 -22.12 -2.16
CA GLU A 74 -4.92 -20.74 -2.45
C GLU A 74 -5.84 -20.14 -3.53
N LYS A 75 -6.17 -20.94 -4.55
CA LYS A 75 -7.14 -20.54 -5.58
C LYS A 75 -8.54 -20.37 -5.00
N ALA A 76 -8.99 -21.30 -4.14
CA ALA A 76 -10.28 -21.21 -3.47
C ALA A 76 -10.38 -19.94 -2.59
N LYS A 77 -9.29 -19.62 -1.85
CA LYS A 77 -9.19 -18.38 -1.07
C LYS A 77 -9.27 -17.14 -1.97
N LEU A 78 -8.57 -17.15 -3.12
CA LEU A 78 -8.61 -16.03 -4.07
C LEU A 78 -9.99 -15.88 -4.73
N GLN A 79 -10.66 -17.01 -5.02
CA GLN A 79 -12.04 -16.99 -5.54
C GLN A 79 -12.99 -16.39 -4.50
N HIS A 80 -12.89 -16.79 -3.23
CA HIS A 80 -13.67 -16.17 -2.16
C HIS A 80 -13.48 -14.64 -2.13
N TYR A 81 -12.25 -14.13 -2.35
CA TYR A 81 -12.00 -12.70 -2.39
C TYR A 81 -12.58 -12.01 -3.64
N VAL A 82 -12.72 -12.74 -4.76
CA VAL A 82 -13.46 -12.24 -5.92
C VAL A 82 -14.95 -12.14 -5.62
N ASP A 83 -15.51 -13.15 -4.94
CA ASP A 83 -16.94 -13.26 -4.68
C ASP A 83 -17.42 -12.28 -3.60
N THR A 84 -16.58 -12.01 -2.57
CA THR A 84 -16.97 -11.18 -1.40
C THR A 84 -16.43 -9.76 -1.43
N VAL A 85 -15.48 -9.48 -2.31
CA VAL A 85 -14.83 -8.15 -2.49
C VAL A 85 -14.42 -7.51 -1.15
N PRO A 86 -13.57 -8.17 -0.34
CA PRO A 86 -13.11 -7.60 0.92
C PRO A 86 -12.25 -6.37 0.68
N CYS A 87 -12.31 -5.37 1.55
CA CYS A 87 -11.31 -4.32 1.53
C CYS A 87 -9.98 -4.80 2.14
N ARG A 88 -8.86 -4.23 1.70
CA ARG A 88 -7.52 -4.68 2.08
C ARG A 88 -6.68 -3.57 2.70
N ILE A 89 -6.13 -3.85 3.88
CA ILE A 89 -5.18 -2.98 4.58
C ILE A 89 -3.80 -3.65 4.53
N HIS A 90 -2.79 -2.91 4.10
CA HIS A 90 -1.39 -3.33 4.11
C HIS A 90 -0.63 -2.46 5.10
N LEU A 91 -0.26 -3.02 6.25
CA LEU A 91 0.59 -2.37 7.24
C LEU A 91 2.04 -2.73 6.94
N ILE A 92 2.80 -1.75 6.50
CA ILE A 92 4.15 -1.93 5.94
C ILE A 92 5.18 -1.59 7.01
N SER A 93 5.94 -2.62 7.46
CA SER A 93 7.03 -2.50 8.45
C SER A 93 8.33 -3.14 7.98
N ASP A 94 8.40 -3.55 6.72
CA ASP A 94 9.50 -4.36 6.20
C ASP A 94 10.88 -3.72 6.38
N ASP A 95 11.89 -4.55 6.66
CA ASP A 95 13.29 -4.16 6.59
C ASP A 95 13.65 -3.77 5.15
N PRO A 96 14.08 -2.53 4.87
CA PRO A 96 14.48 -2.10 3.53
C PRO A 96 15.62 -2.94 2.93
N ASP A 97 16.47 -3.54 3.78
CA ASP A 97 17.56 -4.43 3.37
C ASP A 97 17.18 -5.92 3.52
N GLY A 98 15.92 -6.21 3.82
CA GLY A 98 15.41 -7.55 4.13
C GLY A 98 15.65 -8.59 3.04
N LEU A 99 15.82 -8.18 1.78
CA LEU A 99 16.15 -9.06 0.66
C LEU A 99 17.63 -9.04 0.25
N LYS A 100 18.50 -8.34 0.98
CA LYS A 100 19.93 -8.29 0.69
C LYS A 100 20.55 -9.70 0.72
N GLY A 101 21.24 -10.06 -0.36
CA GLY A 101 21.85 -11.38 -0.55
C GLY A 101 20.89 -12.49 -1.00
N VAL A 102 19.63 -12.16 -1.27
CA VAL A 102 18.66 -13.11 -1.83
C VAL A 102 18.82 -13.21 -3.35
N ASN A 103 18.69 -14.43 -3.90
CA ASN A 103 18.60 -14.62 -5.35
C ASN A 103 17.23 -14.11 -5.86
N THR A 104 17.17 -12.81 -6.14
CA THR A 104 15.94 -12.14 -6.63
C THR A 104 15.50 -12.64 -7.99
N ALA A 105 16.44 -13.05 -8.87
CA ALA A 105 16.12 -13.65 -10.16
C ALA A 105 15.34 -14.97 -10.00
N LYS A 106 15.70 -15.79 -9.00
CA LYS A 106 14.96 -17.02 -8.67
C LYS A 106 13.53 -16.72 -8.21
N LEU A 107 13.36 -15.70 -7.35
CA LEU A 107 12.03 -15.25 -6.91
C LEU A 107 11.20 -14.70 -8.07
N ALA A 108 11.82 -13.91 -8.95
CA ALA A 108 11.15 -13.38 -10.15
C ALA A 108 10.66 -14.48 -11.07
N LYS A 109 11.48 -15.53 -11.34
CA LYS A 109 11.07 -16.71 -12.10
C LYS A 109 9.90 -17.44 -11.45
N GLY A 110 9.89 -17.61 -10.12
CA GLY A 110 8.76 -18.17 -9.39
C GLY A 110 7.47 -17.36 -9.62
N ARG A 111 7.54 -16.02 -9.50
CA ARG A 111 6.41 -15.13 -9.78
C ARG A 111 5.92 -15.23 -11.22
N GLN A 112 6.82 -15.33 -12.20
CA GLN A 112 6.44 -15.51 -13.61
C GLN A 112 5.63 -16.79 -13.84
N LEU A 113 5.94 -17.89 -13.12
CA LEU A 113 5.17 -19.13 -13.20
C LEU A 113 3.78 -19.01 -12.56
N SER A 114 3.65 -18.35 -11.42
CA SER A 114 2.36 -18.16 -10.75
C SER A 114 1.48 -17.07 -11.38
N TYR A 115 2.08 -16.11 -12.07
CA TYR A 115 1.38 -14.92 -12.59
C TYR A 115 0.16 -15.26 -13.49
N PRO A 116 0.24 -16.18 -14.50
CA PRO A 116 -0.92 -16.50 -15.33
C PRO A 116 -2.10 -17.09 -14.53
N ILE A 117 -1.80 -17.76 -13.40
CA ILE A 117 -2.81 -18.37 -12.54
C ILE A 117 -3.45 -17.31 -11.62
N LEU A 118 -2.65 -16.37 -11.11
CA LEU A 118 -3.08 -15.35 -10.15
C LEU A 118 -3.75 -14.15 -10.83
N LYS A 119 -3.32 -13.81 -12.05
CA LYS A 119 -3.79 -12.63 -12.78
C LYS A 119 -5.31 -12.57 -12.94
N PRO A 120 -6.05 -13.63 -13.31
CA PRO A 120 -7.51 -13.55 -13.46
C PRO A 120 -8.22 -13.11 -12.17
N TYR A 121 -7.78 -13.58 -11.00
CA TYR A 121 -8.34 -13.18 -9.71
C TYR A 121 -8.04 -11.72 -9.38
N SER A 122 -6.84 -11.24 -9.73
CA SER A 122 -6.46 -9.84 -9.55
C SER A 122 -7.26 -8.92 -10.46
N ASP A 123 -7.40 -9.28 -11.74
CA ASP A 123 -8.15 -8.51 -12.73
C ASP A 123 -9.64 -8.40 -12.37
N ALA A 124 -10.24 -9.51 -11.87
CA ALA A 124 -11.64 -9.53 -11.44
C ALA A 124 -11.92 -8.56 -10.27
N ARG A 125 -10.94 -8.33 -9.38
CA ARG A 125 -11.07 -7.41 -8.25
C ARG A 125 -10.66 -5.97 -8.57
N ASN A 126 -9.97 -5.74 -9.68
CA ASN A 126 -9.44 -4.44 -10.05
C ASN A 126 -10.55 -3.38 -10.19
N GLY A 127 -10.45 -2.32 -9.41
CA GLY A 127 -11.43 -1.25 -9.32
C GLY A 127 -12.72 -1.62 -8.58
N GLN A 128 -12.83 -2.85 -8.02
CA GLN A 128 -13.96 -3.28 -7.21
C GLN A 128 -13.73 -3.08 -5.71
N GLU A 129 -12.51 -3.35 -5.27
CA GLU A 129 -12.15 -3.37 -3.85
C GLU A 129 -11.41 -2.09 -3.42
N GLN A 130 -11.66 -1.65 -2.19
CA GLN A 130 -10.83 -0.63 -1.54
C GLN A 130 -9.55 -1.28 -1.02
N TRP A 131 -8.45 -0.55 -1.09
CA TRP A 131 -7.19 -0.96 -0.49
C TRP A 131 -6.44 0.23 0.09
N CYS A 132 -5.62 -0.01 1.12
CA CYS A 132 -4.81 1.03 1.71
C CYS A 132 -3.45 0.48 2.14
N GLY A 133 -2.39 1.13 1.67
CA GLY A 133 -1.03 0.96 2.19
C GLY A 133 -0.76 2.00 3.27
N ALA A 134 -0.31 1.56 4.43
CA ALA A 134 0.01 2.43 5.55
C ALA A 134 1.28 1.95 6.26
N ALA A 135 2.16 2.88 6.62
CA ALA A 135 3.41 2.56 7.29
C ALA A 135 3.20 2.27 8.77
N VAL A 136 3.93 1.30 9.29
CA VAL A 136 4.14 1.11 10.74
C VAL A 136 5.62 0.85 10.99
N PRO A 137 6.22 1.28 12.13
CA PRO A 137 7.65 1.13 12.33
C PRO A 137 8.08 -0.31 12.56
N GLY A 138 8.90 -0.85 11.65
CA GLY A 138 9.71 -2.02 11.91
C GLY A 138 11.04 -1.62 12.57
N VAL A 139 11.57 -2.47 13.47
CA VAL A 139 12.84 -2.19 14.17
C VAL A 139 14.00 -2.00 13.20
N ALA A 140 14.12 -2.84 12.17
CA ALA A 140 15.19 -2.76 11.18
C ALA A 140 15.12 -1.45 10.36
N TRP A 141 13.91 -1.09 9.92
CA TRP A 141 13.67 0.18 9.21
C TRP A 141 13.99 1.38 10.11
N ALA A 142 13.49 1.40 11.35
CA ALA A 142 13.77 2.48 12.31
C ALA A 142 15.27 2.65 12.57
N LYS A 143 16.00 1.55 12.77
CA LYS A 143 17.46 1.58 12.97
C LYS A 143 18.24 2.02 11.74
N LYS A 144 17.72 1.78 10.55
CA LYS A 144 18.33 2.28 9.30
C LYS A 144 18.24 3.80 9.19
N LEU A 145 17.12 4.39 9.62
CA LEU A 145 16.91 5.84 9.62
C LEU A 145 17.62 6.52 10.81
N PHE A 146 17.60 5.89 11.98
CA PHE A 146 18.13 6.43 13.23
C PHE A 146 19.19 5.50 13.85
N PRO A 147 20.36 5.33 13.19
CA PRO A 147 21.37 4.34 13.59
C PRO A 147 21.93 4.55 14.98
N ASN A 148 21.98 5.81 15.45
CA ASN A 148 22.58 6.20 16.74
C ASN A 148 21.62 6.06 17.94
N LEU A 149 20.30 5.88 17.71
CA LEU A 149 19.31 5.70 18.79
C LEU A 149 19.24 4.22 19.21
N SER A 150 18.79 3.95 20.44
CA SER A 150 18.39 2.60 20.83
C SER A 150 17.24 2.08 19.97
N LYS A 151 16.98 0.77 19.99
CA LYS A 151 15.87 0.19 19.18
C LYS A 151 14.52 0.85 19.50
N ASN A 152 14.20 1.00 20.78
CA ASN A 152 12.93 1.59 21.20
C ASN A 152 12.83 3.06 20.81
N GLN A 153 13.87 3.86 21.08
CA GLN A 153 13.91 5.26 20.68
C GLN A 153 13.81 5.45 19.16
N ALA A 154 14.46 4.58 18.38
CA ALA A 154 14.37 4.62 16.91
C ALA A 154 12.94 4.32 16.42
N VAL A 155 12.26 3.32 17.02
CA VAL A 155 10.87 2.97 16.71
C VAL A 155 9.93 4.12 17.11
N GLU A 156 10.08 4.71 18.29
CA GLU A 156 9.31 5.88 18.73
C GLU A 156 9.49 7.06 17.77
N LYS A 157 10.74 7.33 17.38
CA LYS A 157 11.05 8.41 16.43
C LYS A 157 10.45 8.19 15.05
N LEU A 158 10.41 6.94 14.61
CA LEU A 158 9.75 6.59 13.34
C LEU A 158 8.23 6.68 13.46
N TRP A 159 7.64 6.33 14.62
CA TRP A 159 6.21 6.57 14.88
C TRP A 159 5.88 8.06 14.78
N GLU A 160 6.65 8.95 15.44
CA GLU A 160 6.46 10.40 15.35
C GLU A 160 6.43 10.87 13.88
N ALA A 161 7.39 10.42 13.07
CA ALA A 161 7.48 10.79 11.67
C ALA A 161 6.27 10.28 10.85
N ILE A 162 5.86 9.01 11.05
CA ILE A 162 4.70 8.42 10.38
C ILE A 162 3.40 9.15 10.76
N LEU A 163 3.19 9.41 12.05
CA LEU A 163 1.99 10.07 12.52
C LEU A 163 1.91 11.53 12.03
N SER A 164 3.05 12.23 12.04
CA SER A 164 3.15 13.59 11.50
C SER A 164 2.83 13.63 10.00
N ALA A 165 3.49 12.78 9.21
CA ALA A 165 3.24 12.70 7.76
C ALA A 165 1.79 12.30 7.45
N SER A 166 1.16 11.49 8.31
CA SER A 166 -0.23 11.05 8.17
C SER A 166 -1.26 12.07 8.70
N ARG A 167 -0.83 13.24 9.17
CA ARG A 167 -1.71 14.34 9.66
C ARG A 167 -2.65 13.93 10.79
N VAL A 168 -2.15 13.09 11.72
CA VAL A 168 -2.95 12.57 12.85
C VAL A 168 -2.56 13.14 14.21
N LEU A 169 -1.55 14.02 14.27
CA LEU A 169 -1.08 14.59 15.52
C LEU A 169 -1.97 15.72 16.04
N ASP A 170 -2.57 16.49 15.13
CA ASP A 170 -3.35 17.67 15.48
C ASP A 170 -4.77 17.58 14.92
N GLY A 171 -5.77 17.93 15.74
CA GLY A 171 -7.17 18.00 15.34
C GLY A 171 -7.81 16.64 15.03
N ASP A 172 -8.89 16.64 14.25
CA ASP A 172 -9.53 15.39 13.78
C ASP A 172 -8.85 14.90 12.50
N PRO A 173 -8.26 13.69 12.50
CA PRO A 173 -7.59 13.14 11.34
C PRO A 173 -8.49 13.00 10.10
N ILE A 174 -9.79 12.77 10.28
CA ILE A 174 -10.75 12.63 9.17
C ILE A 174 -10.95 13.98 8.48
N GLU A 175 -11.11 15.05 9.27
CA GLU A 175 -11.24 16.42 8.74
C GLU A 175 -9.94 16.88 8.06
N ASN A 176 -8.79 16.55 8.66
CA ASN A 176 -7.47 16.86 8.07
C ASN A 176 -7.31 16.19 6.71
N TRP A 177 -7.74 14.94 6.58
CA TRP A 177 -7.68 14.20 5.33
C TRP A 177 -8.73 14.66 4.31
N ALA A 178 -9.89 15.11 4.73
CA ALA A 178 -10.85 15.73 3.84
C ALA A 178 -10.27 16.99 3.17
N LYS A 179 -9.63 17.88 3.96
CA LYS A 179 -8.93 19.06 3.45
C LYS A 179 -7.75 18.69 2.54
N HIS A 180 -6.99 17.66 2.90
CA HIS A 180 -5.87 17.17 2.11
C HIS A 180 -6.33 16.63 0.76
N ASN A 181 -7.39 15.82 0.73
CA ASN A 181 -8.00 15.31 -0.51
C ASN A 181 -8.50 16.45 -1.42
N GLU A 182 -9.10 17.49 -0.85
CA GLU A 182 -9.52 18.69 -1.60
C GLU A 182 -8.32 19.40 -2.23
N ASN A 183 -7.24 19.59 -1.45
CA ASN A 183 -6.00 20.18 -1.98
C ASN A 183 -5.40 19.35 -3.11
N MET A 184 -5.34 18.03 -2.98
CA MET A 184 -4.85 17.14 -4.03
C MET A 184 -5.71 17.21 -5.30
N ALA A 185 -7.04 17.23 -5.15
CA ALA A 185 -7.96 17.39 -6.27
C ALA A 185 -7.76 18.73 -6.99
N ASN A 186 -7.56 19.82 -6.24
CA ASN A 186 -7.26 21.14 -6.80
C ASN A 186 -5.93 21.17 -7.55
N HIS A 187 -4.87 20.53 -7.03
CA HIS A 187 -3.59 20.40 -7.73
C HIS A 187 -3.73 19.58 -9.01
N CYS A 188 -4.43 18.45 -8.99
CA CYS A 188 -4.70 17.66 -10.19
C CYS A 188 -5.47 18.45 -11.23
N LYS A 189 -6.51 19.19 -10.81
CA LYS A 189 -7.27 20.07 -11.71
C LYS A 189 -6.37 21.12 -12.35
N TYR A 190 -5.57 21.84 -11.55
CA TYR A 190 -4.64 22.85 -12.06
C TYR A 190 -3.68 22.27 -13.11
N LEU A 191 -3.05 21.12 -12.82
CA LEU A 191 -2.13 20.47 -13.76
C LEU A 191 -2.84 20.00 -15.04
N ASN A 192 -4.08 19.54 -14.95
CA ASN A 192 -4.88 19.14 -16.10
C ASN A 192 -5.29 20.35 -16.97
N ASP A 193 -5.58 21.50 -16.36
CA ASP A 193 -5.93 22.72 -17.07
C ASP A 193 -4.75 23.29 -17.89
N LEU A 194 -3.50 23.03 -17.46
CA LEU A 194 -2.28 23.44 -18.16
C LEU A 194 -2.03 22.69 -19.49
N LYS A 195 -2.71 21.56 -19.75
CA LYS A 195 -2.54 20.75 -20.97
C LYS A 195 -1.09 20.37 -21.27
N ILE A 196 -0.37 19.92 -20.27
CA ILE A 196 1.06 19.58 -20.35
C ILE A 196 1.26 18.40 -21.29
N GLU A 197 2.12 18.55 -22.31
CA GLU A 197 2.47 17.48 -23.26
C GLU A 197 3.75 16.73 -22.86
N LYS A 198 4.66 17.40 -22.16
CA LYS A 198 5.93 16.85 -21.69
C LYS A 198 6.41 17.52 -20.42
N LEU A 199 7.15 16.78 -19.62
CA LEU A 199 7.86 17.27 -18.43
C LEU A 199 9.36 17.20 -18.70
N HIS A 200 10.09 18.27 -18.40
CA HIS A 200 11.55 18.27 -18.38
C HIS A 200 12.03 18.33 -16.92
N LEU A 201 12.75 17.32 -16.52
CA LEU A 201 13.27 17.15 -15.16
C LEU A 201 14.79 17.30 -15.21
N PHE A 202 15.33 18.24 -14.47
CA PHE A 202 16.77 18.41 -14.34
C PHE A 202 17.16 18.65 -12.88
N ALA A 203 18.36 18.20 -12.48
CA ALA A 203 18.87 18.37 -11.13
C ALA A 203 20.40 18.32 -11.11
N ASP A 204 21.02 18.88 -10.05
CA ASP A 204 22.47 18.97 -9.87
C ASP A 204 23.21 17.63 -9.83
N ASN A 205 22.50 16.53 -9.55
CA ASN A 205 23.03 15.17 -9.60
C ASN A 205 23.25 14.61 -11.03
N GLY A 206 23.04 15.44 -12.07
CA GLY A 206 23.18 15.06 -13.48
C GLY A 206 21.89 14.55 -14.13
N THR A 207 20.75 14.63 -13.44
CA THR A 207 19.46 14.33 -14.06
C THR A 207 19.14 15.37 -15.14
N ASP A 208 18.91 14.91 -16.37
CA ASP A 208 18.40 15.68 -17.49
C ASP A 208 17.48 14.78 -18.32
N LEU A 209 16.20 14.78 -18.00
CA LEU A 209 15.22 13.84 -18.53
C LEU A 209 13.97 14.56 -19.03
N THR A 210 13.62 14.35 -20.30
CA THR A 210 12.33 14.77 -20.85
C THR A 210 11.39 13.58 -20.98
N VAL A 211 10.21 13.67 -20.36
CA VAL A 211 9.17 12.65 -20.37
C VAL A 211 7.98 13.19 -21.16
N GLY A 212 7.65 12.55 -22.29
CA GLY A 212 6.41 12.80 -23.02
C GLY A 212 5.21 12.21 -22.27
N LEU A 213 4.07 12.91 -22.28
CA LEU A 213 2.84 12.46 -21.63
C LEU A 213 1.84 11.90 -22.65
N ILE A 214 0.97 10.98 -22.20
CA ILE A 214 -0.11 10.45 -23.04
C ILE A 214 -1.12 11.57 -23.31
N ALA A 215 -1.50 11.78 -24.57
CA ALA A 215 -2.38 12.89 -24.98
C ALA A 215 -3.74 12.90 -24.26
N GLN A 216 -4.29 11.73 -23.93
CA GLN A 216 -5.54 11.56 -23.19
C GLN A 216 -5.31 11.35 -21.69
N GLY A 217 -4.04 11.43 -21.24
CA GLY A 217 -3.68 11.27 -19.84
C GLY A 217 -4.24 12.42 -19.00
N GLN A 218 -4.58 12.10 -17.77
CA GLN A 218 -4.98 13.09 -16.76
C GLN A 218 -4.11 12.92 -15.52
N PHE A 219 -3.73 14.04 -14.91
CA PHE A 219 -3.12 14.02 -13.60
C PHE A 219 -4.15 13.57 -12.57
N CYS A 220 -3.76 12.55 -11.80
CA CYS A 220 -4.52 11.97 -10.71
C CYS A 220 -3.69 12.05 -9.43
N GLY A 221 -4.34 11.99 -8.27
CA GLY A 221 -3.68 11.97 -6.96
C GLY A 221 -4.71 11.95 -5.83
N GLY A 222 -4.27 11.64 -4.62
CA GLY A 222 -5.13 11.55 -3.46
C GLY A 222 -5.94 10.26 -3.42
N GLY A 223 -7.27 10.36 -3.38
CA GLY A 223 -8.17 9.21 -3.26
C GLY A 223 -8.63 8.64 -4.60
N GLU A 224 -9.22 7.45 -4.51
CA GLU A 224 -9.83 6.72 -5.62
C GLU A 224 -11.29 6.39 -5.31
N THR A 225 -12.06 6.02 -6.34
CA THR A 225 -13.44 5.57 -6.17
C THR A 225 -13.60 4.20 -6.83
N THR A 226 -14.14 3.23 -6.07
CA THR A 226 -14.47 1.91 -6.62
C THR A 226 -15.57 2.00 -7.67
N LYS A 227 -15.73 0.96 -8.49
CA LYS A 227 -16.85 0.85 -9.45
C LYS A 227 -18.23 0.90 -8.77
N SER A 228 -18.32 0.53 -7.50
CA SER A 228 -19.53 0.64 -6.69
C SER A 228 -19.76 2.02 -6.07
N GLY A 229 -18.86 2.99 -6.33
CA GLY A 229 -18.98 4.37 -5.85
C GLY A 229 -18.40 4.64 -4.46
N VAL A 230 -17.64 3.72 -3.88
CA VAL A 230 -17.01 3.93 -2.57
C VAL A 230 -15.70 4.68 -2.76
N PHE A 231 -15.59 5.90 -2.22
CA PHE A 231 -14.35 6.67 -2.18
C PHE A 231 -13.44 6.18 -1.06
N PHE A 232 -12.14 6.08 -1.33
CA PHE A 232 -11.12 5.61 -0.39
C PHE A 232 -9.74 6.22 -0.71
N ASN A 233 -8.78 6.12 0.23
CA ASN A 233 -7.41 6.60 0.04
C ASN A 233 -6.42 5.42 0.00
N PRO A 234 -5.88 5.06 -1.18
CA PRO A 234 -5.03 3.87 -1.34
C PRO A 234 -3.70 3.95 -0.58
N ASN A 235 -3.20 5.14 -0.29
CA ASN A 235 -1.96 5.33 0.46
C ASN A 235 -2.14 6.37 1.56
N ILE A 236 -1.61 6.06 2.76
CA ILE A 236 -1.55 6.98 3.89
C ILE A 236 -0.11 7.00 4.42
N PRO A 237 0.65 8.09 4.17
CA PRO A 237 0.27 9.30 3.43
C PRO A 237 0.31 9.13 1.91
N THR A 238 -0.23 10.12 1.19
CA THR A 238 -0.05 10.35 -0.25
C THR A 238 0.11 11.85 -0.50
N GLU A 239 1.09 12.21 -1.33
CA GLU A 239 1.47 13.62 -1.60
C GLU A 239 1.67 13.89 -3.10
N GLU A 240 1.59 12.86 -3.93
CA GLU A 240 1.90 12.95 -5.33
C GLU A 240 0.68 13.16 -6.23
N CYS A 241 0.82 14.06 -7.21
CA CYS A 241 0.02 14.05 -8.43
C CYS A 241 0.82 13.34 -9.52
N PHE A 242 0.23 12.37 -10.18
CA PHE A 242 0.90 11.56 -11.19
C PHE A 242 0.10 11.47 -12.48
N ILE A 243 0.81 11.22 -13.58
CA ILE A 243 0.24 10.98 -14.91
C ILE A 243 1.05 9.89 -15.60
N SER A 244 0.42 9.16 -16.53
CA SER A 244 1.10 8.10 -17.26
C SER A 244 2.01 8.70 -18.35
N PRO A 245 3.29 8.24 -18.45
CA PRO A 245 4.18 8.62 -19.50
C PRO A 245 3.78 7.99 -20.83
N LYS A 246 4.11 8.65 -21.94
CA LYS A 246 4.05 8.06 -23.28
C LYS A 246 5.10 6.97 -23.39
N LYS A 247 4.70 5.82 -23.93
CA LYS A 247 5.67 4.75 -24.24
C LYS A 247 6.66 5.25 -25.29
N GLY A 248 7.96 5.11 -24.99
CA GLY A 248 9.05 5.42 -25.89
C GLY A 248 9.24 4.34 -26.98
#